data_0627b5567e106cd283bc2c5fa1c07b3b
#
_entry.id   0627b5567e106cd283bc2c5fa1c07b3b
#
_cell.length_a   1.000
_cell.length_b   1.000
_cell.length_c   1.000
_cell.angle_alpha   90.00
_cell.angle_beta   90.00
_cell.angle_gamma   90.00
#
_symmetry.space_group_name_H-M   'P 1'
#
loop_
_entity.id
_entity.type
_entity.pdbx_description
1 polymer ?
#
loop_
_entity_poly.entity_id
_entity_poly.type
_entity_poly.pdbx_seq_one_letter_code
_entity_poly.pdbx_strand_id
1 'polypeptide(L)'
;ERTGGSLRALASWVERLRLYAGNAGSLSDREVDSLVEDSSEVQVWKLTEALGKRQMGRSYELLHRILRREPAQTLLSYLNTYVVGLIRVAELKGRLKTAAAIAKELPPRSEFQIRKSLEELASWSEAELELTLQRMARADYRIKTGTEPILMLQLLILQICSRKGPPR
;
A
#
# COMPACT_ATOMS: atom_id res chain seq x y z
N GLU A 1 12.36 -11.03 2.23
CA GLU A 1 11.03 -11.04 1.59
C GLU A 1 10.25 -9.73 1.84
N ARG A 2 10.46 -9.02 2.98
CA ARG A 2 9.75 -7.77 3.36
C ARG A 2 10.23 -6.52 2.62
N THR A 3 11.37 -6.55 1.95
CA THR A 3 11.94 -5.41 1.20
C THR A 3 11.60 -5.42 -0.29
N GLY A 4 10.75 -6.34 -0.76
CA GLY A 4 10.36 -6.46 -2.15
C GLY A 4 11.50 -6.71 -3.14
N GLY A 5 12.66 -7.18 -2.66
CA GLY A 5 13.84 -7.47 -3.49
C GLY A 5 14.67 -6.23 -3.90
N SER A 6 14.35 -5.03 -3.42
CA SER A 6 15.15 -3.84 -3.68
C SER A 6 16.41 -3.82 -2.82
N LEU A 7 17.59 -3.90 -3.44
CA LEU A 7 18.89 -3.78 -2.76
C LEU A 7 19.03 -2.44 -2.03
N ARG A 8 18.48 -1.36 -2.59
CA ARG A 8 18.48 -0.03 -1.96
C ARG A 8 17.64 0.00 -0.68
N ALA A 9 16.45 -0.64 -0.70
CA ALA A 9 15.61 -0.76 0.48
C ALA A 9 16.32 -1.61 1.55
N LEU A 10 16.96 -2.71 1.16
CA LEU A 10 17.73 -3.55 2.07
C LEU A 10 18.89 -2.78 2.70
N ALA A 11 19.67 -2.04 1.92
CA ALA A 11 20.77 -1.21 2.43
C ALA A 11 20.27 -0.14 3.43
N SER A 12 19.17 0.53 3.12
CA SER A 12 18.53 1.50 4.02
C SER A 12 18.07 0.85 5.33
N TRP A 13 17.55 -0.37 5.29
CA TRP A 13 17.16 -1.12 6.47
C TRP A 13 18.37 -1.51 7.34
N VAL A 14 19.42 -2.02 6.71
CA VAL A 14 20.67 -2.36 7.44
C VAL A 14 21.23 -1.14 8.16
N GLU A 15 21.25 0.02 7.50
CA GLU A 15 21.73 1.25 8.11
C GLU A 15 20.84 1.71 9.29
N ARG A 16 19.53 1.64 9.16
CA ARG A 16 18.59 1.93 10.26
C ARG A 16 18.78 1.01 11.45
N LEU A 17 18.93 -0.28 11.21
CA LEU A 17 19.18 -1.27 12.27
C LEU A 17 20.53 -1.01 12.96
N ARG A 18 21.58 -0.65 12.20
CA ARG A 18 22.87 -0.28 12.73
C ARG A 18 22.79 0.96 13.63
N LEU A 19 22.09 2.00 13.19
CA LEU A 19 21.87 3.21 13.99
C LEU A 19 21.10 2.91 15.28
N TYR A 20 20.11 2.04 15.22
CA TYR A 20 19.34 1.64 16.40
C TYR A 20 20.17 0.78 17.38
N ALA A 21 20.99 -0.13 16.87
CA ALA A 21 21.89 -0.94 17.69
C ALA A 21 22.91 -0.09 18.46
N GLY A 22 23.29 1.08 17.93
CA GLY A 22 24.22 2.02 18.59
C GLY A 22 25.46 1.32 19.11
N ASN A 23 25.84 1.59 20.37
CA ASN A 23 26.99 0.98 21.03
C ASN A 23 26.76 -0.47 21.51
N ALA A 24 25.52 -0.99 21.50
CA ALA A 24 25.21 -2.35 21.93
C ALA A 24 25.67 -3.41 20.92
N GLY A 25 25.92 -3.01 19.65
CA GLY A 25 26.52 -3.84 18.60
C GLY A 25 25.67 -5.03 18.13
N SER A 26 24.53 -5.34 18.78
CA SER A 26 23.62 -6.42 18.42
C SER A 26 22.17 -6.03 18.72
N LEU A 27 21.24 -6.60 17.94
CA LEU A 27 19.80 -6.47 18.14
C LEU A 27 19.21 -7.87 18.31
N SER A 28 18.27 -8.01 19.22
CA SER A 28 17.46 -9.22 19.31
C SER A 28 16.47 -9.30 18.16
N ASP A 29 16.02 -10.51 17.81
CA ASP A 29 15.00 -10.72 16.79
C ASP A 29 13.70 -9.95 17.08
N ARG A 30 13.34 -9.83 18.37
CA ARG A 30 12.17 -9.06 18.81
C ARG A 30 12.31 -7.56 18.52
N GLU A 31 13.49 -6.98 18.73
CA GLU A 31 13.76 -5.58 18.44
C GLU A 31 13.75 -5.32 16.93
N VAL A 32 14.34 -6.22 16.14
CA VAL A 32 14.30 -6.16 14.68
C VAL A 32 12.86 -6.26 14.18
N ASP A 33 12.08 -7.22 14.67
CA ASP A 33 10.68 -7.39 14.28
C ASP A 33 9.85 -6.15 14.64
N SER A 34 10.02 -5.59 15.84
CA SER A 34 9.32 -4.38 16.27
C SER A 34 9.65 -3.18 15.38
N LEU A 35 10.92 -2.96 15.05
CA LEU A 35 11.36 -1.87 14.17
C LEU A 35 10.82 -2.03 12.75
N VAL A 36 10.82 -3.26 12.22
CA VAL A 36 10.30 -3.55 10.89
C VAL A 36 8.78 -3.42 10.86
N GLU A 37 8.06 -3.93 11.86
CA GLU A 37 6.61 -3.81 11.94
C GLU A 37 6.12 -2.38 12.06
N ASP A 38 6.92 -1.51 12.66
CA ASP A 38 6.59 -0.10 12.91
C ASP A 38 7.02 0.82 11.76
N SER A 39 7.63 0.26 10.70
CA SER A 39 8.00 1.06 9.55
C SER A 39 6.80 1.56 8.76
N SER A 40 6.91 2.78 8.24
CA SER A 40 5.86 3.37 7.40
C SER A 40 5.51 2.49 6.20
N GLU A 41 6.50 1.86 5.58
CA GLU A 41 6.33 0.98 4.41
C GLU A 41 5.48 -0.25 4.74
N VAL A 42 5.75 -0.93 5.88
CA VAL A 42 4.97 -2.08 6.35
C VAL A 42 3.57 -1.65 6.75
N GLN A 43 3.42 -0.49 7.39
CA GLN A 43 2.10 0.02 7.79
C GLN A 43 1.26 0.39 6.56
N VAL A 44 1.85 1.02 5.53
CA VAL A 44 1.17 1.32 4.26
C VAL A 44 0.75 0.02 3.56
N TRP A 45 1.61 -1.00 3.53
CA TRP A 45 1.24 -2.30 2.95
C TRP A 45 0.07 -2.94 3.71
N LYS A 46 0.07 -2.94 5.05
CA LYS A 46 -1.05 -3.42 5.87
C LYS A 46 -2.35 -2.63 5.58
N LEU A 47 -2.23 -1.31 5.36
CA LEU A 47 -3.37 -0.46 4.98
C LEU A 47 -3.95 -0.85 3.62
N THR A 48 -3.11 -1.02 2.60
CA THR A 48 -3.58 -1.42 1.27
C THR A 48 -4.24 -2.80 1.28
N GLU A 49 -3.71 -3.75 2.04
CA GLU A 49 -4.34 -5.05 2.25
C GLU A 49 -5.71 -4.93 2.95
N ALA A 50 -5.82 -4.11 4.00
CA ALA A 50 -7.08 -3.87 4.70
C ALA A 50 -8.12 -3.20 3.79
N LEU A 51 -7.70 -2.26 2.93
CA LEU A 51 -8.54 -1.63 1.91
C LEU A 51 -9.01 -2.64 0.86
N GLY A 52 -8.12 -3.49 0.36
CA GLY A 52 -8.46 -4.57 -0.57
C GLY A 52 -9.52 -5.53 0.01
N LYS A 53 -9.42 -5.83 1.30
CA LYS A 53 -10.39 -6.66 2.05
C LYS A 53 -11.61 -5.90 2.57
N ARG A 54 -11.75 -4.61 2.27
CA ARG A 54 -12.86 -3.75 2.73
C ARG A 54 -13.00 -3.67 4.26
N GLN A 55 -11.92 -3.83 5.00
CA GLN A 55 -11.87 -3.81 6.46
C GLN A 55 -11.81 -2.37 6.99
N MET A 56 -12.95 -1.69 7.03
CA MET A 56 -13.05 -0.26 7.37
C MET A 56 -12.37 0.08 8.70
N GLY A 57 -12.72 -0.58 9.80
CA GLY A 57 -12.16 -0.30 11.12
C GLY A 57 -10.64 -0.44 11.14
N ARG A 58 -10.13 -1.53 10.54
CA ARG A 58 -8.69 -1.76 10.43
C ARG A 58 -7.99 -0.70 9.58
N SER A 59 -8.62 -0.29 8.49
CA SER A 59 -8.09 0.76 7.61
C SER A 59 -8.00 2.12 8.34
N TYR A 60 -8.97 2.46 9.17
CA TYR A 60 -8.94 3.67 10.00
C TYR A 60 -7.83 3.65 11.05
N GLU A 61 -7.66 2.54 11.76
CA GLU A 61 -6.58 2.40 12.75
C GLU A 61 -5.20 2.59 12.09
N LEU A 62 -4.98 1.93 10.94
CA LEU A 62 -3.73 2.01 10.20
C LEU A 62 -3.50 3.41 9.63
N LEU A 63 -4.55 4.07 9.08
CA LEU A 63 -4.49 5.46 8.64
C LEU A 63 -3.94 6.35 9.74
N HIS A 64 -4.57 6.34 10.92
CA HIS A 64 -4.15 7.19 12.03
C HIS A 64 -2.74 6.86 12.55
N ARG A 65 -2.34 5.59 12.50
CA ARG A 65 -0.98 5.18 12.87
C ARG A 65 0.06 5.74 11.89
N ILE A 66 -0.21 5.67 10.59
CA ILE A 66 0.70 6.17 9.54
C ILE A 66 0.80 7.69 9.63
N LEU A 67 -0.31 8.41 9.77
CA LEU A 67 -0.35 9.88 9.81
C LEU A 67 0.35 10.50 11.02
N ARG A 68 0.71 9.71 12.03
CA ARG A 68 1.59 10.19 13.11
C ARG A 68 3.05 10.38 12.68
N ARG A 69 3.45 9.79 11.55
CA ARG A 69 4.85 9.75 11.07
C ARG A 69 5.01 10.27 9.65
N GLU A 70 3.97 10.12 8.83
CA GLU A 70 4.00 10.45 7.41
C GLU A 70 3.01 11.57 7.08
N PRO A 71 3.39 12.52 6.23
CA PRO A 71 2.46 13.50 5.68
C PRO A 71 1.32 12.84 4.89
N ALA A 72 0.14 13.42 4.96
CA ALA A 72 -1.05 12.90 4.27
C ALA A 72 -0.86 12.81 2.74
N GLN A 73 -0.14 13.76 2.13
CA GLN A 73 0.16 13.72 0.69
C GLN A 73 1.06 12.54 0.33
N THR A 74 2.05 12.21 1.17
CA THR A 74 2.92 11.05 0.97
C THR A 74 2.08 9.77 0.99
N LEU A 75 1.19 9.63 1.98
CA LEU A 75 0.29 8.48 2.06
C LEU A 75 -0.64 8.40 0.85
N LEU A 76 -1.23 9.51 0.42
CA LEU A 76 -2.08 9.54 -0.78
C LEU A 76 -1.32 9.09 -2.03
N SER A 77 -0.05 9.48 -2.17
CA SER A 77 0.82 9.03 -3.26
C SER A 77 1.06 7.53 -3.23
N TYR A 78 1.27 6.94 -2.06
CA TYR A 78 1.41 5.49 -1.92
C TYR A 78 0.13 4.75 -2.30
N LEU A 79 -1.04 5.23 -1.81
CA LEU A 79 -2.33 4.65 -2.16
C LEU A 79 -2.61 4.75 -3.66
N ASN A 80 -2.27 5.88 -4.29
CA ASN A 80 -2.39 6.05 -5.73
C ASN A 80 -1.53 5.04 -6.51
N THR A 81 -0.25 4.88 -6.12
CA THR A 81 0.66 3.91 -6.71
C THR A 81 0.13 2.47 -6.57
N TYR A 82 -0.49 2.16 -5.44
CA TYR A 82 -1.13 0.87 -5.21
C TYR A 82 -2.30 0.63 -6.17
N VAL A 83 -3.26 1.56 -6.26
CA VAL A 83 -4.44 1.41 -7.11
C VAL A 83 -4.07 1.37 -8.60
N VAL A 84 -3.18 2.26 -9.06
CA VAL A 84 -2.64 2.22 -10.42
C VAL A 84 -1.96 0.88 -10.71
N GLY A 85 -1.25 0.35 -9.71
CA GLY A 85 -0.64 -0.97 -9.80
C GLY A 85 -1.66 -2.10 -9.98
N LEU A 86 -2.78 -2.06 -9.26
CA LEU A 86 -3.87 -3.04 -9.43
C LEU A 86 -4.50 -2.93 -10.83
N ILE A 87 -4.74 -1.72 -11.33
CA ILE A 87 -5.28 -1.49 -12.69
C ILE A 87 -4.35 -2.12 -13.73
N ARG A 88 -3.04 -1.86 -13.65
CA ARG A 88 -2.06 -2.45 -14.59
C ARG A 88 -2.03 -3.98 -14.53
N VAL A 89 -2.14 -4.56 -13.33
CA VAL A 89 -2.23 -6.03 -13.20
C VAL A 89 -3.53 -6.55 -13.80
N ALA A 90 -4.66 -5.85 -13.62
CA ALA A 90 -5.96 -6.22 -14.20
C ALA A 90 -5.92 -6.22 -15.74
N GLU A 91 -5.34 -5.18 -16.35
CA GLU A 91 -5.15 -5.08 -17.80
C GLU A 91 -4.30 -6.23 -18.35
N LEU A 92 -3.18 -6.55 -17.68
CA LEU A 92 -2.28 -7.61 -18.11
C LEU A 92 -2.85 -9.01 -17.87
N LYS A 93 -3.66 -9.19 -16.82
CA LYS A 93 -4.37 -10.46 -16.55
C LYS A 93 -5.22 -10.92 -17.74
N GLY A 94 -5.82 -9.99 -18.48
CA GLY A 94 -6.58 -10.29 -19.70
C GLY A 94 -5.72 -10.83 -20.85
N ARG A 95 -4.42 -10.51 -20.86
CA ARG A 95 -3.49 -10.85 -21.95
C ARG A 95 -2.48 -11.94 -21.57
N LEU A 96 -2.06 -12.00 -20.32
CA LEU A 96 -1.02 -12.88 -19.80
C LEU A 96 -1.60 -13.85 -18.76
N LYS A 97 -1.31 -15.14 -18.94
CA LYS A 97 -1.93 -16.21 -18.11
C LYS A 97 -1.20 -16.48 -16.79
N THR A 98 0.04 -16.01 -16.63
CA THR A 98 0.85 -16.35 -15.45
C THR A 98 1.36 -15.11 -14.72
N ALA A 99 1.44 -15.21 -13.39
CA ALA A 99 2.00 -14.14 -12.56
C ALA A 99 3.47 -13.80 -12.92
N ALA A 100 4.25 -14.82 -13.31
CA ALA A 100 5.62 -14.64 -13.75
C ALA A 100 5.73 -13.82 -15.05
N ALA A 101 4.81 -14.03 -16.01
CA ALA A 101 4.77 -13.25 -17.23
C ALA A 101 4.37 -11.79 -16.96
N ILE A 102 3.38 -11.56 -16.08
CA ILE A 102 2.97 -10.21 -15.67
C ILE A 102 4.10 -9.49 -14.93
N ALA A 103 4.85 -10.19 -14.07
CA ALA A 103 5.97 -9.60 -13.34
C ALA A 103 7.08 -9.10 -14.25
N LYS A 104 7.34 -9.77 -15.38
CA LYS A 104 8.33 -9.34 -16.40
C LYS A 104 7.92 -8.02 -17.07
N GLU A 105 6.62 -7.78 -17.25
CA GLU A 105 6.09 -6.55 -17.86
C GLU A 105 5.97 -5.39 -16.85
N LEU A 106 6.04 -5.68 -15.55
CA LEU A 106 5.86 -4.69 -14.48
C LEU A 106 7.06 -4.64 -13.50
N PRO A 107 8.30 -4.44 -13.99
CA PRO A 107 9.40 -4.25 -13.05
C PRO A 107 9.20 -2.96 -12.21
N PRO A 108 9.65 -2.93 -10.95
CA PRO A 108 10.44 -3.95 -10.24
C PRO A 108 9.59 -4.97 -9.45
N ARG A 109 8.31 -5.19 -9.80
CA ARG A 109 7.42 -6.08 -9.05
C ARG A 109 7.85 -7.54 -9.19
N SER A 110 7.92 -8.24 -8.04
CA SER A 110 8.19 -9.67 -8.01
C SER A 110 6.94 -10.48 -8.37
N GLU A 111 7.14 -11.73 -8.79
CA GLU A 111 6.02 -12.66 -9.03
C GLU A 111 5.12 -12.82 -7.80
N PHE A 112 5.69 -12.84 -6.60
CA PHE A 112 4.93 -12.89 -5.35
C PHE A 112 4.00 -11.68 -5.18
N GLN A 113 4.48 -10.46 -5.47
CA GLN A 113 3.66 -9.25 -5.42
C GLN A 113 2.53 -9.28 -6.46
N ILE A 114 2.78 -9.81 -7.65
CA ILE A 114 1.76 -9.98 -8.68
C ILE A 114 0.69 -10.99 -8.24
N ARG A 115 1.08 -12.14 -7.65
CA ARG A 115 0.11 -13.11 -7.12
C ARG A 115 -0.81 -12.48 -6.08
N LYS A 116 -0.25 -11.72 -5.13
CA LYS A 116 -1.06 -10.96 -4.16
C LYS A 116 -2.02 -9.97 -4.82
N SER A 117 -1.54 -9.21 -5.79
CA SER A 117 -2.39 -8.28 -6.54
C SER A 117 -3.53 -9.00 -7.28
N LEU A 118 -3.27 -10.19 -7.83
CA LEU A 118 -4.30 -11.01 -8.49
C LEU A 118 -5.36 -11.54 -7.50
N GLU A 119 -4.95 -11.90 -6.28
CA GLU A 119 -5.87 -12.28 -5.20
C GLU A 119 -6.75 -11.09 -4.77
N GLU A 120 -6.15 -9.92 -4.60
CA GLU A 120 -6.85 -8.69 -4.23
C GLU A 120 -7.85 -8.24 -5.30
N LEU A 121 -7.51 -8.39 -6.59
CA LEU A 121 -8.39 -8.08 -7.71
C LEU A 121 -9.71 -8.87 -7.70
N ALA A 122 -9.79 -10.01 -7.01
CA ALA A 122 -11.04 -10.72 -6.82
C ALA A 122 -12.10 -9.92 -6.04
N SER A 123 -11.67 -8.91 -5.27
CA SER A 123 -12.54 -8.03 -4.48
C SER A 123 -12.82 -6.69 -5.15
N TRP A 124 -12.35 -6.49 -6.40
CA TRP A 124 -12.47 -5.24 -7.13
C TRP A 124 -13.05 -5.47 -8.53
N SER A 125 -13.97 -4.62 -8.95
CA SER A 125 -14.32 -4.47 -10.37
C SER A 125 -13.47 -3.39 -11.02
N GLU A 126 -13.32 -3.42 -12.34
CA GLU A 126 -12.62 -2.37 -13.10
C GLU A 126 -13.22 -0.99 -12.83
N ALA A 127 -14.55 -0.89 -12.88
CA ALA A 127 -15.27 0.36 -12.59
C ALA A 127 -15.00 0.89 -11.17
N GLU A 128 -14.81 0.00 -10.17
CA GLU A 128 -14.44 0.43 -8.82
C GLU A 128 -13.00 0.94 -8.73
N LEU A 129 -12.07 0.32 -9.44
CA LEU A 129 -10.69 0.78 -9.51
C LEU A 129 -10.60 2.16 -10.17
N GLU A 130 -11.27 2.34 -11.31
CA GLU A 130 -11.35 3.64 -12.00
C GLU A 130 -11.97 4.73 -11.13
N LEU A 131 -13.10 4.44 -10.49
CA LEU A 131 -13.76 5.38 -9.61
C LEU A 131 -12.90 5.71 -8.38
N THR A 132 -12.15 4.74 -7.85
CA THR A 132 -11.24 4.96 -6.75
C THR A 132 -10.10 5.89 -7.17
N LEU A 133 -9.55 5.71 -8.36
CA LEU A 133 -8.53 6.59 -8.93
C LEU A 133 -9.05 8.02 -9.10
N GLN A 134 -10.26 8.19 -9.63
CA GLN A 134 -10.91 9.52 -9.76
C GLN A 134 -11.12 10.19 -8.38
N ARG A 135 -11.50 9.42 -7.36
CA ARG A 135 -11.66 9.91 -5.99
C ARG A 135 -10.32 10.34 -5.38
N MET A 136 -9.26 9.59 -5.64
CA MET A 136 -7.91 9.96 -5.21
C MET A 136 -7.43 11.24 -5.86
N ALA A 137 -7.64 11.42 -7.17
CA ALA A 137 -7.32 12.65 -7.88
C ALA A 137 -8.11 13.85 -7.32
N ARG A 138 -9.38 13.66 -7.00
CA ARG A 138 -10.20 14.69 -6.35
C ARG A 138 -9.72 15.01 -4.93
N ALA A 139 -9.32 14.00 -4.16
CA ALA A 139 -8.78 14.20 -2.82
C ALA A 139 -7.45 14.97 -2.88
N ASP A 140 -6.55 14.64 -3.79
CA ASP A 140 -5.28 15.36 -4.01
C ASP A 140 -5.53 16.84 -4.34
N TYR A 141 -6.43 17.10 -5.29
CA TYR A 141 -6.80 18.47 -5.64
C TYR A 141 -7.36 19.24 -4.44
N ARG A 142 -8.28 18.66 -3.69
CA ARG A 142 -8.89 19.31 -2.52
C ARG A 142 -7.88 19.58 -1.40
N ILE A 143 -6.96 18.65 -1.14
CA ILE A 143 -5.89 18.84 -0.17
C ILE A 143 -5.00 20.02 -0.61
N LYS A 144 -4.63 20.08 -1.87
CA LYS A 144 -3.80 21.17 -2.42
C LYS A 144 -4.51 22.53 -2.45
N THR A 145 -5.83 22.53 -2.45
CA THR A 145 -6.65 23.77 -2.41
C THR A 145 -7.16 24.13 -1.02
N GLY A 146 -6.60 23.52 0.05
CA GLY A 146 -6.81 23.95 1.43
C GLY A 146 -7.82 23.12 2.23
N THR A 147 -8.35 22.01 1.69
CA THR A 147 -9.17 21.11 2.50
C THR A 147 -8.28 20.30 3.47
N GLU A 148 -8.80 20.06 4.66
CA GLU A 148 -8.08 19.33 5.70
C GLU A 148 -7.71 17.92 5.23
N PRO A 149 -6.38 17.57 5.22
CA PRO A 149 -5.90 16.34 4.59
C PRO A 149 -6.38 15.05 5.27
N ILE A 150 -6.46 15.03 6.60
CA ILE A 150 -6.86 13.84 7.36
C ILE A 150 -8.32 13.51 7.05
N LEU A 151 -9.19 14.52 7.05
CA LEU A 151 -10.60 14.37 6.71
C LEU A 151 -10.78 13.78 5.30
N MET A 152 -10.00 14.28 4.34
CA MET A 152 -10.06 13.78 2.96
C MET A 152 -9.65 12.32 2.84
N LEU A 153 -8.60 11.89 3.57
CA LEU A 153 -8.18 10.49 3.58
C LEU A 153 -9.18 9.59 4.30
N GLN A 154 -9.80 10.06 5.38
CA GLN A 154 -10.88 9.35 6.08
C GLN A 154 -12.08 9.12 5.16
N LEU A 155 -12.51 10.16 4.45
CA LEU A 155 -13.59 10.06 3.46
C LEU A 155 -13.26 9.11 2.32
N LEU A 156 -12.01 9.12 1.84
CA LEU A 156 -11.54 8.20 0.81
C LEU A 156 -11.63 6.74 1.28
N ILE A 157 -11.15 6.43 2.49
CA ILE A 157 -11.26 5.09 3.08
C ILE A 157 -12.72 4.65 3.23
N LEU A 158 -13.56 5.54 3.75
CA LEU A 158 -15.01 5.29 3.87
C LEU A 158 -15.60 4.93 2.50
N GLN A 159 -15.31 5.71 1.47
CA GLN A 159 -15.81 5.49 0.12
C GLN A 159 -15.30 4.20 -0.52
N ILE A 160 -14.08 3.78 -0.21
CA ILE A 160 -13.51 2.51 -0.68
C ILE A 160 -14.18 1.34 0.04
N CYS A 161 -14.26 1.38 1.37
CA CYS A 161 -14.72 0.27 2.18
C CYS A 161 -16.24 0.09 2.21
N SER A 162 -17.04 1.16 1.99
CA SER A 162 -18.51 1.09 2.01
C SER A 162 -19.12 0.41 0.79
N ARG A 163 -18.36 0.21 -0.30
CA ARG A 163 -18.86 -0.52 -1.45
C ARG A 163 -18.84 -2.02 -1.17
N LYS A 164 -19.98 -2.66 -1.41
CA LYS A 164 -20.03 -4.12 -1.51
C LYS A 164 -19.25 -4.49 -2.78
N GLY A 165 -18.31 -5.42 -2.65
CA GLY A 165 -17.65 -6.02 -3.81
C GLY A 165 -18.68 -6.56 -4.81
N PRO A 166 -18.27 -6.92 -6.04
CA PRO A 166 -19.18 -7.53 -7.00
C PRO A 166 -19.89 -8.73 -6.35
N PRO A 167 -21.19 -8.94 -6.64
CA PRO A 167 -21.89 -10.12 -6.14
C PRO A 167 -21.11 -11.38 -6.59
N ARG A 168 -20.91 -12.30 -5.66
CA ARG A 168 -20.28 -13.60 -5.92
C ARG A 168 -21.13 -14.42 -6.85
#